data_6213215a0f903337bf784986a4da30ec
#
_entry.id   6213215a0f903337bf784986a4da30ec
#
_cell.length_a   1.000
_cell.length_b   1.000
_cell.length_c   1.000
_cell.angle_alpha   90.00
_cell.angle_beta   90.00
_cell.angle_gamma   90.00
#
_symmetry.space_group_name_H-M   'P 1'
#
loop_
_entity.id
_entity.type
_entity.pdbx_description
1 polymer ?
#
loop_
_entity_poly.entity_id
_entity_poly.type
_entity_poly.pdbx_seq_one_letter_code
_entity_poly.pdbx_strand_id
1 'polypeptide(L)'
;SCKKLPNANEIAWYAEKGDARWDGERIWTTMGHLYKGGMWFKNKAFIKLTESFSESYGPGFYGDMRDNWGMISKSVAQGAPVGFFAERYFFLPALGSYSVGYLYKIGEEGCYWSSSAGNNNSNCGYMLEFNKNTVSVNTTGSDVGYYVMEFE
;
A
#
# COMPACT_ATOMS: atom_id res chain seq x y z
N SER A 1 -5.17 -19.29 -5.46
CA SER A 1 -4.12 -18.86 -6.37
C SER A 1 -3.53 -17.58 -5.84
N CYS A 2 -2.24 -17.55 -5.61
CA CYS A 2 -1.52 -16.33 -5.30
C CYS A 2 -1.52 -15.43 -6.54
N LYS A 3 -2.69 -15.05 -6.97
CA LYS A 3 -2.88 -14.16 -8.09
C LYS A 3 -2.29 -12.81 -7.72
N LYS A 4 -1.09 -12.61 -8.20
CA LYS A 4 -0.49 -11.31 -8.45
C LYS A 4 -0.72 -10.24 -7.38
N LEU A 5 -0.23 -10.53 -6.19
CA LEU A 5 0.11 -9.43 -5.30
C LEU A 5 1.14 -8.55 -6.01
N PRO A 6 1.02 -7.24 -5.88
CA PRO A 6 2.04 -6.35 -6.40
C PRO A 6 3.39 -6.65 -5.76
N ASN A 7 4.45 -6.56 -6.54
CA ASN A 7 5.81 -6.70 -6.03
C ASN A 7 6.31 -5.38 -5.42
N ALA A 8 7.53 -5.38 -4.89
CA ALA A 8 8.12 -4.19 -4.27
C ALA A 8 8.15 -2.96 -5.21
N ASN A 9 8.43 -3.17 -6.48
CA ASN A 9 8.44 -2.09 -7.47
C ASN A 9 7.05 -1.52 -7.68
N GLU A 10 6.05 -2.37 -7.81
CA GLU A 10 4.67 -1.94 -8.02
C GLU A 10 4.12 -1.16 -6.83
N ILE A 11 4.35 -1.62 -5.59
CA ILE A 11 3.92 -0.85 -4.41
C ILE A 11 4.65 0.48 -4.29
N ALA A 12 5.90 0.56 -4.75
CA ALA A 12 6.64 1.81 -4.81
C ALA A 12 5.99 2.81 -5.78
N TRP A 13 5.52 2.35 -6.94
CA TRP A 13 4.78 3.18 -7.87
C TRP A 13 3.48 3.71 -7.27
N TYR A 14 2.71 2.86 -6.58
CA TYR A 14 1.49 3.32 -5.91
C TYR A 14 1.80 4.36 -4.82
N ALA A 15 2.82 4.14 -4.02
CA ALA A 15 3.21 5.08 -2.96
C ALA A 15 3.67 6.42 -3.52
N GLU A 16 4.51 6.41 -4.55
CA GLU A 16 5.15 7.62 -5.10
C GLU A 16 4.25 8.37 -6.09
N LYS A 17 3.51 7.65 -6.94
CA LYS A 17 2.76 8.20 -8.07
C LYS A 17 1.26 7.91 -8.02
N GLY A 18 0.79 7.26 -6.99
CA GLY A 18 -0.62 6.90 -6.84
C GLY A 18 -1.52 7.99 -6.26
N ASP A 19 -1.01 9.20 -6.06
CA ASP A 19 -1.77 10.28 -5.43
C ASP A 19 -2.50 9.78 -4.18
N ALA A 20 -1.75 9.26 -3.22
CA ALA A 20 -2.29 8.69 -2.01
C ALA A 20 -3.16 9.70 -1.24
N ARG A 21 -4.40 9.34 -0.99
CA ARG A 21 -5.40 10.20 -0.36
C ARG A 21 -6.04 9.49 0.83
N TRP A 22 -5.85 10.05 2.01
CA TRP A 22 -6.49 9.54 3.22
C TRP A 22 -7.97 9.94 3.25
N ASP A 23 -8.84 8.94 3.44
CA ASP A 23 -10.28 9.13 3.61
C ASP A 23 -10.70 8.51 4.93
N GLY A 24 -10.82 9.35 5.95
CA GLY A 24 -11.24 8.93 7.30
C GLY A 24 -12.72 8.65 7.43
N GLU A 25 -13.52 8.97 6.41
CA GLU A 25 -14.97 8.80 6.43
C GLU A 25 -15.46 7.57 5.65
N ARG A 26 -14.62 6.97 4.82
CA ARG A 26 -15.00 5.78 4.06
C ARG A 26 -15.27 4.62 4.99
N ILE A 27 -16.53 4.15 4.97
CA ILE A 27 -16.98 3.03 5.80
C ILE A 27 -16.66 1.71 5.09
N TRP A 28 -16.19 0.75 5.86
CA TRP A 28 -15.96 -0.62 5.42
C TRP A 28 -16.24 -1.58 6.58
N THR A 29 -16.44 -2.86 6.27
CA THR A 29 -16.79 -3.88 7.25
C THR A 29 -15.80 -5.04 7.21
N THR A 30 -15.52 -5.59 8.37
CA THR A 30 -14.79 -6.85 8.51
C THR A 30 -15.25 -7.56 9.78
N MET A 31 -15.30 -8.88 9.74
CA MET A 31 -15.70 -9.73 10.89
C MET A 31 -17.01 -9.27 11.59
N GLY A 32 -17.98 -8.78 10.82
CA GLY A 32 -19.26 -8.33 11.32
C GLY A 32 -19.26 -6.95 11.98
N HIS A 33 -18.14 -6.24 11.97
CA HIS A 33 -18.02 -4.90 12.55
C HIS A 33 -17.84 -3.83 11.48
N LEU A 34 -18.32 -2.63 11.79
CA LEU A 34 -18.22 -1.44 10.95
C LEU A 34 -17.03 -0.59 11.38
N TYR A 35 -16.20 -0.20 10.40
CA TYR A 35 -15.05 0.65 10.63
C TYR A 35 -15.01 1.78 9.61
N LYS A 36 -14.15 2.76 9.85
CA LYS A 36 -13.89 3.88 8.94
C LYS A 36 -12.40 4.04 8.73
N GLY A 37 -12.06 4.60 7.58
CA GLY A 37 -10.71 5.09 7.29
C GLY A 37 -9.92 4.14 6.41
N GLY A 38 -9.17 4.76 5.51
CA GLY A 38 -8.28 4.08 4.60
C GLY A 38 -7.70 5.03 3.58
N MET A 39 -7.05 4.45 2.58
CA MET A 39 -6.30 5.20 1.59
C MET A 39 -6.78 4.89 0.19
N TRP A 40 -6.97 5.95 -0.59
CA TRP A 40 -7.20 5.86 -2.02
C TRP A 40 -5.89 6.00 -2.77
N PHE A 41 -5.73 5.20 -3.81
CA PHE A 41 -4.61 5.28 -4.75
C PHE A 41 -5.14 5.25 -6.19
N LYS A 42 -4.48 5.99 -7.07
CA LYS A 42 -4.69 5.79 -8.51
C LYS A 42 -4.44 4.32 -8.85
N ASN A 43 -5.32 3.74 -9.65
CA ASN A 43 -5.07 2.39 -10.15
C ASN A 43 -3.91 2.40 -11.17
N LYS A 44 -3.42 1.21 -11.49
CA LYS A 44 -2.29 1.02 -12.40
C LYS A 44 -2.51 1.67 -13.76
N ALA A 45 -3.70 1.49 -14.34
CA ALA A 45 -4.02 2.07 -15.64
C ALA A 45 -3.97 3.59 -15.63
N PHE A 46 -4.41 4.22 -14.55
CA PHE A 46 -4.38 5.67 -14.42
C PHE A 46 -2.95 6.19 -14.22
N ILE A 47 -2.14 5.52 -13.42
CA ILE A 47 -0.72 5.89 -13.26
C ILE A 47 0.00 5.79 -14.62
N LYS A 48 -0.27 4.76 -15.40
CA LYS A 48 0.36 4.55 -16.72
C LYS A 48 0.07 5.62 -17.75
N LEU A 49 -0.94 6.46 -17.55
CA LEU A 49 -1.21 7.57 -18.47
C LEU A 49 -0.09 8.62 -18.45
N THR A 50 0.61 8.77 -17.34
CA THR A 50 1.63 9.82 -17.16
C THR A 50 3.00 9.28 -16.73
N GLU A 51 3.08 8.02 -16.30
CA GLU A 51 4.28 7.43 -15.72
C GLU A 51 4.62 6.09 -16.38
N SER A 52 5.90 5.73 -16.34
CA SER A 52 6.41 4.45 -16.84
C SER A 52 6.32 3.34 -15.80
N PHE A 53 5.11 3.07 -15.33
CA PHE A 53 4.86 2.03 -14.32
C PHE A 53 5.46 0.68 -14.75
N SER A 54 6.29 0.10 -13.88
CA SER A 54 7.02 -1.13 -14.19
C SER A 54 7.02 -2.11 -13.01
N GLU A 55 7.00 -3.39 -13.33
CA GLU A 55 7.22 -4.48 -12.37
C GLU A 55 8.72 -4.72 -12.12
N SER A 56 9.57 -4.18 -12.97
CA SER A 56 11.02 -4.46 -12.97
C SER A 56 11.85 -3.39 -12.29
N TYR A 57 11.32 -2.20 -12.11
CA TYR A 57 12.00 -1.08 -11.44
C TYR A 57 11.00 -0.14 -10.79
N GLY A 58 11.43 0.52 -9.73
CA GLY A 58 10.64 1.52 -9.01
C GLY A 58 10.65 2.89 -9.69
N PRO A 59 9.92 3.87 -9.15
CA PRO A 59 9.88 5.23 -9.68
C PRO A 59 11.19 5.98 -9.48
N GLY A 60 11.47 6.95 -10.36
CA GLY A 60 12.62 7.83 -10.24
C GLY A 60 13.96 7.09 -10.28
N PHE A 61 14.83 7.38 -9.33
CA PHE A 61 16.18 6.84 -9.24
C PHE A 61 16.30 5.55 -8.41
N TYR A 62 15.20 4.98 -7.96
CA TYR A 62 15.23 3.81 -7.08
C TYR A 62 15.74 2.53 -7.75
N GLY A 63 15.69 2.43 -9.08
CA GLY A 63 16.02 1.20 -9.76
C GLY A 63 15.10 0.05 -9.34
N ASP A 64 15.63 -1.16 -9.25
CA ASP A 64 14.87 -2.28 -8.71
C ASP A 64 14.86 -2.19 -7.19
N MET A 65 13.67 -1.99 -6.61
CA MET A 65 13.48 -1.86 -5.16
C MET A 65 13.96 -3.08 -4.38
N ARG A 66 13.98 -4.24 -5.03
CA ARG A 66 14.41 -5.50 -4.41
C ARG A 66 15.92 -5.57 -4.21
N ASP A 67 16.68 -4.85 -5.00
CA ASP A 67 18.15 -4.80 -4.95
C ASP A 67 18.68 -3.66 -4.09
N ASN A 68 17.92 -2.61 -4.03
CA ASN A 68 18.29 -1.39 -3.30
C ASN A 68 17.34 -1.25 -2.10
N TRP A 69 17.81 -1.26 -0.91
CA TRP A 69 17.02 -1.01 0.31
C TRP A 69 16.24 0.31 0.26
N GLY A 70 15.62 0.59 -0.90
CA GLY A 70 14.88 1.80 -1.14
C GLY A 70 13.66 1.88 -0.24
N MET A 71 13.70 2.77 0.74
CA MET A 71 12.53 3.13 1.52
C MET A 71 11.92 4.40 0.95
N ILE A 72 10.61 4.36 0.73
CA ILE A 72 9.84 5.51 0.29
C ILE A 72 8.99 5.96 1.46
N SER A 73 8.95 7.26 1.69
CA SER A 73 8.02 7.89 2.62
C SER A 73 7.53 9.19 2.01
N LYS A 74 6.22 9.36 1.93
CA LYS A 74 5.60 10.50 1.27
C LYS A 74 4.37 10.97 2.03
N SER A 75 4.16 12.29 2.05
CA SER A 75 2.93 12.88 2.58
C SER A 75 1.74 12.54 1.70
N VAL A 76 0.57 12.39 2.30
CA VAL A 76 -0.67 12.08 1.60
C VAL A 76 -1.60 13.29 1.54
N ALA A 77 -2.45 13.32 0.52
CA ALA A 77 -3.55 14.26 0.45
C ALA A 77 -4.69 13.82 1.40
N GLN A 78 -5.59 14.73 1.72
CA GLN A 78 -6.75 14.46 2.56
C GLN A 78 -8.03 14.47 1.74
N GLY A 79 -8.89 13.50 2.02
CA GLY A 79 -10.20 13.36 1.38
C GLY A 79 -10.20 12.43 0.17
N ALA A 80 -11.36 11.86 -0.12
CA ALA A 80 -11.57 10.97 -1.25
C ALA A 80 -11.30 11.68 -2.58
N PRO A 81 -10.95 10.92 -3.65
CA PRO A 81 -10.91 11.47 -4.98
C PRO A 81 -12.30 11.95 -5.40
N VAL A 82 -12.37 13.03 -6.16
CA VAL A 82 -13.64 13.66 -6.56
C VAL A 82 -13.83 13.66 -8.07
N GLY A 83 -15.09 13.76 -8.49
CA GLY A 83 -15.49 13.93 -9.89
C GLY A 83 -15.27 12.67 -10.72
N PHE A 84 -15.00 12.88 -12.01
CA PHE A 84 -14.86 11.82 -13.01
C PHE A 84 -13.69 10.87 -12.75
N PHE A 85 -12.74 11.27 -11.94
CA PHE A 85 -11.53 10.48 -11.68
C PHE A 85 -11.69 9.46 -10.56
N ALA A 86 -12.78 9.54 -9.78
CA ALA A 86 -12.98 8.63 -8.65
C ALA A 86 -12.95 7.14 -9.05
N GLU A 87 -13.46 6.79 -10.22
CA GLU A 87 -13.47 5.42 -10.76
C GLU A 87 -12.07 4.91 -11.14
N ARG A 88 -11.08 5.80 -11.21
CA ARG A 88 -9.69 5.47 -11.53
C ARG A 88 -8.83 5.29 -10.31
N TYR A 89 -9.46 5.27 -9.14
CA TYR A 89 -8.81 5.00 -7.86
C TYR A 89 -9.36 3.71 -7.28
N PHE A 90 -8.55 3.07 -6.46
CA PHE A 90 -8.98 1.98 -5.62
C PHE A 90 -8.74 2.31 -4.15
N PHE A 91 -9.49 1.67 -3.26
CA PHE A 91 -9.46 1.92 -1.84
C PHE A 91 -8.86 0.74 -1.07
N LEU A 92 -7.91 1.03 -0.20
CA LEU A 92 -7.37 0.08 0.77
C LEU A 92 -7.84 0.46 2.17
N PRO A 93 -8.64 -0.38 2.83
CA PRO A 93 -9.07 -0.12 4.21
C PRO A 93 -7.88 -0.06 5.17
N ALA A 94 -7.98 0.77 6.20
CA ALA A 94 -7.01 0.82 7.29
C ALA A 94 -7.27 -0.36 8.25
N LEU A 95 -6.86 -1.55 7.84
CA LEU A 95 -7.11 -2.80 8.57
C LEU A 95 -6.24 -2.97 9.82
N GLY A 96 -5.29 -2.08 10.05
CA GLY A 96 -4.34 -2.22 11.13
C GLY A 96 -3.33 -3.33 10.90
N SER A 97 -2.77 -3.84 11.97
CA SER A 97 -1.84 -4.95 11.94
C SER A 97 -2.16 -5.94 13.05
N TYR A 98 -1.72 -7.17 12.88
CA TYR A 98 -1.91 -8.23 13.87
C TYR A 98 -0.55 -8.63 14.43
N SER A 99 -0.41 -8.57 15.74
CA SER A 99 0.84 -8.95 16.39
C SER A 99 0.54 -9.57 17.77
N VAL A 100 1.20 -10.67 18.06
CA VAL A 100 1.11 -11.39 19.36
C VAL A 100 -0.35 -11.65 19.79
N GLY A 101 -1.21 -12.04 18.84
CA GLY A 101 -2.61 -12.34 19.12
C GLY A 101 -3.54 -11.13 19.24
N TYR A 102 -3.04 -9.92 19.01
CA TYR A 102 -3.83 -8.69 19.11
C TYR A 102 -3.88 -7.92 17.80
N LEU A 103 -5.03 -7.29 17.56
CA LEU A 103 -5.24 -6.38 16.44
C LEU A 103 -4.93 -4.95 16.89
N TYR A 104 -4.03 -4.27 16.17
CA TYR A 104 -3.60 -2.91 16.48
C TYR A 104 -4.03 -1.93 15.40
N LYS A 105 -4.45 -0.73 15.81
CA LYS A 105 -4.63 0.47 14.97
C LYS A 105 -5.59 0.27 13.78
N ILE A 106 -6.60 -0.57 13.95
CA ILE A 106 -7.68 -0.71 12.98
C ILE A 106 -8.41 0.63 12.81
N GLY A 107 -8.62 1.06 11.57
CA GLY A 107 -9.17 2.38 11.26
C GLY A 107 -8.14 3.52 11.28
N GLU A 108 -6.90 3.26 11.67
CA GLU A 108 -5.84 4.27 11.79
C GLU A 108 -4.66 4.02 10.84
N GLU A 109 -4.32 2.76 10.63
CA GLU A 109 -3.20 2.33 9.76
C GLU A 109 -3.60 1.21 8.82
N GLY A 110 -2.98 1.17 7.65
CA GLY A 110 -3.00 0.03 6.75
C GLY A 110 -1.60 -0.50 6.53
N CYS A 111 -1.44 -1.82 6.58
CA CYS A 111 -0.16 -2.50 6.37
C CYS A 111 -0.40 -3.71 5.47
N TYR A 112 0.16 -3.67 4.27
CA TYR A 112 -0.09 -4.68 3.25
C TYR A 112 1.21 -5.25 2.70
N TRP A 113 1.32 -6.60 2.72
CA TRP A 113 2.45 -7.30 2.12
C TRP A 113 2.47 -7.16 0.61
N SER A 114 3.67 -7.01 0.06
CA SER A 114 3.93 -7.25 -1.36
C SER A 114 4.27 -8.73 -1.59
N SER A 115 4.42 -9.11 -2.84
CA SER A 115 4.90 -10.45 -3.22
C SER A 115 6.42 -10.60 -3.10
N SER A 116 7.15 -9.53 -2.78
CA SER A 116 8.62 -9.54 -2.74
C SER A 116 9.15 -9.79 -1.34
N ALA A 117 10.06 -10.77 -1.23
CA ALA A 117 10.86 -10.95 -0.02
C ALA A 117 11.86 -9.81 0.16
N GLY A 118 12.27 -9.57 1.39
CA GLY A 118 13.32 -8.60 1.69
C GLY A 118 14.67 -9.02 1.14
N ASN A 119 15.45 -8.04 0.72
CA ASN A 119 16.78 -8.28 0.19
C ASN A 119 17.69 -8.92 1.26
N ASN A 120 18.43 -9.94 0.88
CA ASN A 120 19.37 -10.68 1.73
C ASN A 120 18.80 -11.33 3.00
N ASN A 121 17.48 -11.30 3.20
CA ASN A 121 16.86 -11.95 4.34
C ASN A 121 15.48 -12.50 3.97
N SER A 122 15.36 -13.81 3.85
CA SER A 122 14.11 -14.49 3.53
C SER A 122 13.03 -14.35 4.61
N ASN A 123 13.40 -13.88 5.82
CA ASN A 123 12.48 -13.64 6.93
C ASN A 123 11.91 -12.22 6.94
N CYS A 124 12.22 -11.40 5.93
CA CYS A 124 11.66 -10.07 5.77
C CYS A 124 10.90 -9.97 4.46
N GLY A 125 9.95 -9.07 4.40
CA GLY A 125 9.22 -8.75 3.18
C GLY A 125 9.08 -7.25 2.98
N TYR A 126 8.83 -6.84 1.75
CA TYR A 126 8.45 -5.47 1.44
C TYR A 126 6.96 -5.28 1.69
N MET A 127 6.61 -4.16 2.28
CA MET A 127 5.23 -3.81 2.58
C MET A 127 4.91 -2.37 2.22
N LEU A 128 3.64 -2.16 1.90
CA LEU A 128 3.04 -0.83 1.81
C LEU A 128 2.37 -0.52 3.14
N GLU A 129 2.74 0.61 3.72
CA GLU A 129 2.20 1.08 4.99
C GLU A 129 1.64 2.48 4.82
N PHE A 130 0.53 2.77 5.48
CA PHE A 130 -0.02 4.13 5.48
C PHE A 130 -0.77 4.45 6.77
N ASN A 131 -0.86 5.74 7.02
CA ASN A 131 -1.72 6.35 8.03
C ASN A 131 -2.29 7.66 7.47
N LYS A 132 -2.98 8.43 8.29
CA LYS A 132 -3.59 9.70 7.85
C LYS A 132 -2.61 10.76 7.34
N ASN A 133 -1.32 10.60 7.60
CA ASN A 133 -0.30 11.61 7.26
C ASN A 133 0.67 11.15 6.17
N THR A 134 0.98 9.86 6.12
CA THR A 134 2.05 9.33 5.28
C THR A 134 1.69 8.01 4.61
N VAL A 135 2.34 7.77 3.50
CA VAL A 135 2.43 6.45 2.84
C VAL A 135 3.89 6.10 2.68
N SER A 136 4.24 4.85 2.95
CA SER A 136 5.63 4.39 2.88
C SER A 136 5.75 2.98 2.32
N VAL A 137 6.92 2.69 1.77
CA VAL A 137 7.35 1.34 1.41
C VAL A 137 8.53 0.99 2.29
N ASN A 138 8.39 -0.07 3.07
CA ASN A 138 9.38 -0.52 4.04
C ASN A 138 9.59 -2.02 3.96
N THR A 139 10.63 -2.49 4.62
CA THR A 139 10.82 -3.91 4.90
C THR A 139 10.59 -4.20 6.38
N THR A 140 9.99 -5.34 6.67
CA THR A 140 9.80 -5.78 8.05
C THR A 140 9.86 -7.30 8.16
N GLY A 141 10.03 -7.80 9.38
CA GLY A 141 10.07 -9.23 9.65
C GLY A 141 8.76 -9.94 9.31
N SER A 142 8.85 -11.16 8.85
CA SER A 142 7.68 -11.97 8.45
C SER A 142 6.86 -12.51 9.62
N ASP A 143 7.33 -12.29 10.84
CA ASP A 143 6.61 -12.66 12.08
C ASP A 143 5.50 -11.69 12.44
N VAL A 144 5.42 -10.54 11.77
CA VAL A 144 4.35 -9.57 11.92
C VAL A 144 3.20 -9.92 10.96
N GLY A 145 1.99 -9.99 11.49
CA GLY A 145 0.80 -10.28 10.70
C GLY A 145 0.26 -9.04 10.01
N TYR A 146 0.49 -8.93 8.71
CA TYR A 146 -0.11 -7.92 7.84
C TYR A 146 -1.09 -8.55 6.87
N TYR A 147 -1.89 -7.72 6.27
CA TYR A 147 -2.91 -8.17 5.33
C TYR A 147 -2.32 -8.35 3.92
N VAL A 148 -2.94 -9.28 3.23
CA VAL A 148 -2.67 -9.55 1.82
C VAL A 148 -3.94 -9.23 1.06
N MET A 149 -3.89 -8.24 0.17
CA MET A 149 -5.02 -7.88 -0.66
C MET A 149 -4.59 -7.71 -2.11
N GLU A 150 -5.48 -8.05 -3.00
CA GLU A 150 -5.32 -7.69 -4.41
C GLU A 150 -5.46 -6.16 -4.52
N PHE A 151 -4.50 -5.52 -5.13
CA PHE A 151 -4.53 -4.10 -5.43
C PHE A 151 -5.23 -3.92 -6.78
N GLU A 152 -6.29 -3.15 -6.77
CA GLU A 152 -7.20 -2.85 -7.90
C GLU A 152 -8.42 -3.72 -8.00
#